data_5e7196c6c30977aafaf65ea65d33cf5c
#
_entry.id   5e7196c6c30977aafaf65ea65d33cf5c
#
_cell.length_a   1.000
_cell.length_b   1.000
_cell.length_c   1.000
_cell.angle_alpha   90.00
_cell.angle_beta   90.00
_cell.angle_gamma   90.00
#
_symmetry.space_group_name_H-M   'P 1'
#
loop_
_entity.id
_entity.type
_entity.pdbx_description
1 polymer ?
#
loop_
_entity_poly.entity_id
_entity_poly.type
_entity_poly.pdbx_seq_one_letter_code
_entity_poly.pdbx_strand_id
1 'polypeptide(L)'
;EALAHIEWEKPMVDTLRHRLVSKWNESEDEAFKHVIRFDVQKTEELFHGNWSDESKEEYELSNHTDVIYYGLDGIIKNRKVDLIIGGPPCQAYSLAGRAQDPYSMKRDYRNYLFESFVKIVEHYQPELFVFENVPGLLSACPGDTPVRYRIYDAFKSIGYDILSPNELKNAVYCSVNFGTPQIRNRVIIFGVRKGSEFKLKDFYEALNNRKSDKVFTVKDALGSMPKFRPLDKPIKVGRGNVSHELIGDVHIPLHIARYHSPRDVKVFEEWISKNMNHATTEERLNYYTKITGIKSNHIKYRALEWDKPSPTVVSHLYKDG
;
A
#
# COMPACT_ATOMS: atom_id res chain seq x y z
N GLU A 1 0.81 -22.20 -5.81
CA GLU A 1 -0.26 -21.73 -6.69
C GLU A 1 -1.13 -20.73 -5.93
N ALA A 2 -1.46 -19.58 -6.54
CA ALA A 2 -2.43 -18.65 -5.97
C ALA A 2 -3.84 -19.14 -6.32
N LEU A 3 -4.71 -19.24 -5.31
CA LEU A 3 -6.09 -19.71 -5.51
C LEU A 3 -7.04 -18.57 -5.89
N ALA A 4 -6.86 -17.39 -5.26
CA ALA A 4 -7.62 -16.19 -5.55
C ALA A 4 -6.90 -14.94 -5.04
N HIS A 5 -7.15 -13.82 -5.70
CA HIS A 5 -6.79 -12.47 -5.27
C HIS A 5 -8.08 -11.65 -5.17
N ILE A 6 -8.29 -10.96 -4.05
CA ILE A 6 -9.45 -10.09 -3.86
C ILE A 6 -8.93 -8.66 -3.78
N GLU A 7 -9.48 -7.78 -4.60
CA GLU A 7 -9.12 -6.37 -4.66
C GLU A 7 -10.38 -5.53 -4.96
N TRP A 8 -10.52 -4.40 -4.32
CA TRP A 8 -11.69 -3.54 -4.50
C TRP A 8 -11.53 -2.55 -5.66
N GLU A 9 -10.35 -1.97 -5.80
CA GLU A 9 -10.07 -0.92 -6.76
C GLU A 9 -9.87 -1.48 -8.18
N LYS A 10 -10.78 -1.12 -9.10
CA LYS A 10 -10.73 -1.63 -10.48
C LYS A 10 -9.37 -1.45 -11.17
N PRO A 11 -8.66 -0.30 -11.09
CA PRO A 11 -7.33 -0.17 -11.70
C PRO A 11 -6.28 -1.13 -11.11
N MET A 12 -6.42 -1.50 -9.85
CA MET A 12 -5.54 -2.46 -9.20
C MET A 12 -5.85 -3.88 -9.65
N VAL A 13 -7.14 -4.23 -9.79
CA VAL A 13 -7.59 -5.49 -10.39
C VAL A 13 -7.01 -5.67 -11.80
N ASP A 14 -7.14 -4.66 -12.66
CA ASP A 14 -6.63 -4.67 -14.01
C ASP A 14 -5.09 -4.83 -14.03
N THR A 15 -4.40 -4.16 -13.11
CA THR A 15 -2.93 -4.29 -12.94
C THR A 15 -2.53 -5.70 -12.50
N LEU A 16 -3.24 -6.29 -11.54
CA LEU A 16 -2.98 -7.65 -11.07
C LEU A 16 -3.16 -8.66 -12.20
N ARG A 17 -4.28 -8.59 -12.93
CA ARG A 17 -4.56 -9.47 -14.10
C ARG A 17 -3.45 -9.35 -15.14
N HIS A 18 -3.09 -8.12 -15.52
CA HIS A 18 -1.99 -7.90 -16.46
C HIS A 18 -0.67 -8.51 -15.97
N ARG A 19 -0.36 -8.43 -14.68
CA ARG A 19 0.86 -9.03 -14.11
C ARG A 19 0.83 -10.54 -14.10
N LEU A 20 -0.31 -11.17 -13.82
CA LEU A 20 -0.44 -12.63 -13.90
C LEU A 20 -0.14 -13.12 -15.32
N VAL A 21 -0.70 -12.45 -16.32
CA VAL A 21 -0.43 -12.79 -17.73
C VAL A 21 1.02 -12.48 -18.12
N SER A 22 1.48 -11.25 -17.92
CA SER A 22 2.76 -10.79 -18.49
C SER A 22 4.01 -11.30 -17.78
N LYS A 23 3.92 -11.60 -16.49
CA LYS A 23 5.05 -12.00 -15.66
C LYS A 23 5.00 -13.44 -15.18
N TRP A 24 3.80 -13.97 -14.98
CA TRP A 24 3.60 -15.31 -14.43
C TRP A 24 3.09 -16.30 -15.47
N ASN A 25 2.90 -15.84 -16.74
CA ASN A 25 2.47 -16.64 -17.89
C ASN A 25 1.12 -17.33 -17.71
N GLU A 26 0.22 -16.77 -16.91
CA GLU A 26 -1.16 -17.22 -16.88
C GLU A 26 -1.88 -16.81 -18.17
N SER A 27 -2.89 -17.57 -18.58
CA SER A 27 -3.79 -17.12 -19.64
C SER A 27 -4.65 -15.95 -19.17
N GLU A 28 -5.18 -15.14 -20.08
CA GLU A 28 -6.09 -14.05 -19.76
C GLU A 28 -7.34 -14.54 -19.01
N ASP A 29 -7.85 -15.72 -19.39
CA ASP A 29 -9.02 -16.34 -18.75
C ASP A 29 -8.73 -16.80 -17.31
N GLU A 30 -7.57 -17.40 -17.06
CA GLU A 30 -7.12 -17.76 -15.70
C GLU A 30 -6.91 -16.52 -14.83
N ALA A 31 -6.19 -15.52 -15.33
CA ALA A 31 -5.97 -14.27 -14.61
C ALA A 31 -7.30 -13.56 -14.29
N PHE A 32 -8.27 -13.62 -15.21
CA PHE A 32 -9.62 -13.07 -14.99
C PHE A 32 -10.37 -13.82 -13.89
N LYS A 33 -10.26 -15.14 -13.82
CA LYS A 33 -10.89 -15.97 -12.78
C LYS A 33 -10.20 -15.84 -11.42
N HIS A 34 -8.88 -15.71 -11.41
CA HIS A 34 -8.11 -15.64 -10.17
C HIS A 34 -8.19 -14.26 -9.48
N VAL A 35 -8.42 -13.17 -10.22
CA VAL A 35 -8.48 -11.84 -9.65
C VAL A 35 -9.92 -11.32 -9.60
N ILE A 36 -10.45 -11.23 -8.41
CA ILE A 36 -11.85 -10.90 -8.11
C ILE A 36 -11.92 -9.46 -7.62
N ARG A 37 -12.77 -8.65 -8.28
CA ARG A 37 -13.11 -7.32 -7.79
C ARG A 37 -14.27 -7.41 -6.83
N PHE A 38 -14.02 -7.23 -5.53
CA PHE A 38 -15.09 -7.29 -4.53
C PHE A 38 -14.75 -6.59 -3.23
N ASP A 39 -15.76 -6.19 -2.46
CA ASP A 39 -15.61 -5.65 -1.11
C ASP A 39 -15.52 -6.80 -0.09
N VAL A 40 -14.38 -6.91 0.56
CA VAL A 40 -14.14 -7.94 1.60
C VAL A 40 -15.04 -7.83 2.83
N GLN A 41 -15.77 -6.71 3.00
CA GLN A 41 -16.73 -6.54 4.09
C GLN A 41 -18.03 -7.32 3.86
N LYS A 42 -18.39 -7.57 2.60
CA LYS A 42 -19.55 -8.39 2.21
C LYS A 42 -19.20 -9.88 2.28
N THR A 43 -18.80 -10.35 3.47
CA THR A 43 -18.20 -11.68 3.66
C THR A 43 -19.09 -12.82 3.21
N GLU A 44 -20.40 -12.80 3.45
CA GLU A 44 -21.32 -13.86 3.04
C GLU A 44 -21.38 -14.00 1.51
N GLU A 45 -21.52 -12.89 0.80
CA GLU A 45 -21.52 -12.89 -0.65
C GLU A 45 -20.13 -13.27 -1.21
N LEU A 46 -19.05 -12.85 -0.53
CA LEU A 46 -17.68 -13.20 -0.92
C LEU A 46 -17.44 -14.70 -0.81
N PHE A 47 -17.89 -15.35 0.27
CA PHE A 47 -17.67 -16.78 0.49
C PHE A 47 -18.58 -17.65 -0.35
N HIS A 48 -19.88 -17.37 -0.32
CA HIS A 48 -20.91 -18.28 -0.82
C HIS A 48 -21.52 -17.84 -2.16
N GLY A 49 -21.19 -16.66 -2.66
CA GLY A 49 -21.81 -16.13 -3.87
C GLY A 49 -23.25 -15.66 -3.65
N ASN A 50 -24.12 -15.90 -4.63
CA ASN A 50 -25.50 -15.41 -4.62
C ASN A 50 -25.57 -13.89 -4.38
N TRP A 51 -24.75 -13.14 -5.11
CA TRP A 51 -24.62 -11.70 -4.93
C TRP A 51 -25.95 -10.97 -5.03
N SER A 52 -26.14 -10.00 -4.16
CA SER A 52 -27.27 -9.06 -4.21
C SER A 52 -27.28 -8.25 -5.52
N ASP A 53 -28.41 -7.66 -5.85
CA ASP A 53 -28.52 -6.80 -7.03
C ASP A 53 -27.59 -5.59 -6.95
N GLU A 54 -27.37 -5.05 -5.75
CA GLU A 54 -26.39 -3.98 -5.50
C GLU A 54 -24.95 -4.45 -5.83
N SER A 55 -24.55 -5.63 -5.36
CA SER A 55 -23.23 -6.18 -5.64
C SER A 55 -23.04 -6.53 -7.11
N LYS A 56 -24.07 -7.01 -7.78
CA LYS A 56 -24.06 -7.25 -9.24
C LYS A 56 -23.90 -5.94 -10.01
N GLU A 57 -24.67 -4.91 -9.69
CA GLU A 57 -24.57 -3.60 -10.34
C GLU A 57 -23.14 -3.02 -10.22
N GLU A 58 -22.51 -3.15 -9.05
CA GLU A 58 -21.19 -2.59 -8.77
C GLU A 58 -20.03 -3.44 -9.35
N TYR A 59 -20.12 -4.79 -9.27
CA TYR A 59 -18.97 -5.66 -9.48
C TYR A 59 -19.11 -6.69 -10.60
N GLU A 60 -20.32 -7.03 -11.07
CA GLU A 60 -20.57 -8.12 -12.02
C GLU A 60 -19.71 -8.03 -13.30
N LEU A 61 -19.70 -6.84 -13.91
CA LEU A 61 -18.94 -6.60 -15.15
C LEU A 61 -17.42 -6.79 -15.02
N SER A 62 -16.93 -6.81 -13.80
CA SER A 62 -15.51 -6.97 -13.50
C SER A 62 -15.15 -8.39 -13.04
N ASN A 63 -16.10 -9.33 -13.08
CA ASN A 63 -15.91 -10.66 -12.53
C ASN A 63 -16.47 -11.75 -13.43
N HIS A 64 -15.93 -12.97 -13.28
CA HIS A 64 -16.47 -14.14 -13.94
C HIS A 64 -17.71 -14.66 -13.20
N THR A 65 -18.54 -15.38 -13.93
CA THR A 65 -19.89 -15.79 -13.46
C THR A 65 -19.85 -16.71 -12.24
N ASP A 66 -18.84 -17.60 -12.14
CA ASP A 66 -18.77 -18.56 -11.04
C ASP A 66 -18.68 -17.89 -9.67
N VAL A 67 -17.93 -16.76 -9.55
CA VAL A 67 -17.81 -16.05 -8.25
C VAL A 67 -19.14 -15.42 -7.84
N ILE A 68 -19.93 -14.99 -8.79
CA ILE A 68 -21.25 -14.35 -8.54
C ILE A 68 -22.22 -15.36 -7.92
N TYR A 69 -22.19 -16.60 -8.40
CA TYR A 69 -23.12 -17.65 -7.96
C TYR A 69 -22.58 -18.49 -6.80
N TYR A 70 -21.29 -18.74 -6.76
CA TYR A 70 -20.69 -19.72 -5.83
C TYR A 70 -19.63 -19.12 -4.90
N GLY A 71 -19.30 -17.85 -5.05
CA GLY A 71 -18.29 -17.16 -4.24
C GLY A 71 -16.90 -17.80 -4.33
N LEU A 72 -16.08 -17.48 -3.35
CA LEU A 72 -14.74 -18.07 -3.21
C LEU A 72 -14.81 -19.57 -2.93
N ASP A 73 -15.81 -20.05 -2.20
CA ASP A 73 -15.98 -21.49 -1.92
C ASP A 73 -16.14 -22.30 -3.19
N GLY A 74 -16.90 -21.77 -4.15
CA GLY A 74 -17.07 -22.38 -5.47
C GLY A 74 -15.81 -22.37 -6.34
N ILE A 75 -14.93 -21.37 -6.17
CA ILE A 75 -13.65 -21.27 -6.87
C ILE A 75 -12.61 -22.17 -6.23
N ILE A 76 -12.48 -22.10 -4.90
CA ILE A 76 -11.51 -22.88 -4.12
C ILE A 76 -11.91 -24.35 -4.09
N LYS A 77 -13.20 -24.62 -4.05
CA LYS A 77 -13.77 -25.99 -3.94
C LYS A 77 -13.19 -26.68 -2.71
N ASN A 78 -12.71 -27.90 -2.89
CA ASN A 78 -12.13 -28.72 -1.81
C ASN A 78 -10.61 -28.55 -1.67
N ARG A 79 -10.00 -27.54 -2.34
CA ARG A 79 -8.57 -27.30 -2.22
C ARG A 79 -8.22 -26.73 -0.85
N LYS A 80 -7.14 -27.20 -0.27
CA LYS A 80 -6.63 -26.66 1.01
C LYS A 80 -6.04 -25.26 0.74
N VAL A 81 -6.38 -24.32 1.60
CA VAL A 81 -5.74 -23.00 1.65
C VAL A 81 -4.60 -23.09 2.68
N ASP A 82 -3.36 -23.05 2.22
CA ASP A 82 -2.20 -23.15 3.12
C ASP A 82 -1.79 -21.81 3.69
N LEU A 83 -1.98 -20.73 2.93
CA LEU A 83 -1.52 -19.38 3.30
C LEU A 83 -2.51 -18.31 2.84
N ILE A 84 -2.82 -17.38 3.72
CA ILE A 84 -3.54 -16.13 3.39
C ILE A 84 -2.62 -14.94 3.65
N ILE A 85 -2.49 -14.05 2.65
CA ILE A 85 -1.72 -12.81 2.77
C ILE A 85 -2.66 -11.64 2.55
N GLY A 86 -2.63 -10.65 3.43
CA GLY A 86 -3.43 -9.44 3.24
C GLY A 86 -2.86 -8.21 3.94
N GLY A 87 -3.17 -7.05 3.36
CA GLY A 87 -2.84 -5.75 3.92
C GLY A 87 -4.09 -4.85 3.88
N PRO A 88 -5.11 -5.11 4.71
CA PRO A 88 -6.33 -4.33 4.68
C PRO A 88 -6.03 -2.86 4.97
N PRO A 89 -6.68 -1.91 4.25
CA PRO A 89 -6.40 -0.49 4.38
C PRO A 89 -6.50 0.00 5.82
N CYS A 90 -5.50 0.77 6.23
CA CYS A 90 -5.40 1.31 7.59
C CYS A 90 -5.28 2.83 7.56
N GLN A 91 -6.02 3.49 6.67
CA GLN A 91 -5.99 4.95 6.53
C GLN A 91 -6.38 5.66 7.82
N ALA A 92 -7.34 5.12 8.55
CA ALA A 92 -7.75 5.62 9.85
C ALA A 92 -6.63 5.58 10.92
N TYR A 93 -5.67 4.66 10.82
CA TYR A 93 -4.58 4.51 11.77
C TYR A 93 -3.29 5.21 11.34
N SER A 94 -3.20 5.71 10.10
CA SER A 94 -2.04 6.46 9.64
C SER A 94 -1.96 7.83 10.33
N LEU A 95 -0.75 8.38 10.52
CA LEU A 95 -0.58 9.72 11.09
C LEU A 95 -1.33 10.79 10.29
N ALA A 96 -1.34 10.67 8.96
CA ALA A 96 -2.06 11.59 8.07
C ALA A 96 -3.59 11.43 8.19
N GLY A 97 -4.10 10.20 8.30
CA GLY A 97 -5.52 9.92 8.48
C GLY A 97 -6.04 10.45 9.81
N ARG A 98 -5.27 10.27 10.90
CA ARG A 98 -5.63 10.80 12.23
C ARG A 98 -5.70 12.32 12.26
N ALA A 99 -4.82 13.00 11.54
CA ALA A 99 -4.79 14.46 11.50
C ALA A 99 -6.00 15.08 10.75
N GLN A 100 -6.70 14.29 9.94
CA GLN A 100 -7.83 14.73 9.14
C GLN A 100 -9.19 14.28 9.69
N ASP A 101 -9.21 13.43 10.73
CA ASP A 101 -10.45 12.88 11.28
C ASP A 101 -10.96 13.68 12.49
N PRO A 102 -12.06 14.46 12.34
CA PRO A 102 -12.63 15.27 13.41
C PRO A 102 -13.33 14.44 14.51
N TYR A 103 -13.56 13.14 14.30
CA TYR A 103 -14.29 12.27 15.22
C TYR A 103 -13.41 11.29 15.99
N SER A 104 -12.09 11.52 16.00
CA SER A 104 -11.14 10.69 16.76
C SER A 104 -11.26 9.20 16.40
N MET A 105 -11.45 8.90 15.12
CA MET A 105 -11.52 7.55 14.54
C MET A 105 -12.76 6.72 14.90
N LYS A 106 -13.68 7.21 15.70
CA LYS A 106 -14.82 6.42 16.21
C LYS A 106 -15.86 6.03 15.15
N ARG A 107 -15.93 6.73 14.01
CA ARG A 107 -16.95 6.53 12.96
C ARG A 107 -16.39 6.04 11.63
N ASP A 108 -15.09 5.80 11.53
CA ASP A 108 -14.49 5.35 10.27
C ASP A 108 -14.62 3.83 10.16
N TYR A 109 -15.42 3.36 9.18
CA TYR A 109 -15.64 1.93 8.91
C TYR A 109 -14.33 1.18 8.62
N ARG A 110 -13.31 1.88 8.13
CA ARG A 110 -11.99 1.32 7.83
C ARG A 110 -11.25 0.83 9.08
N ASN A 111 -11.68 1.23 10.27
CA ASN A 111 -11.18 0.69 11.54
C ASN A 111 -11.48 -0.79 11.74
N TYR A 112 -12.45 -1.32 10.98
CA TYR A 112 -12.96 -2.68 11.13
C TYR A 112 -12.54 -3.61 9.98
N LEU A 113 -11.80 -3.10 8.97
CA LEU A 113 -11.36 -3.92 7.83
C LEU A 113 -10.44 -5.08 8.24
N PHE A 114 -9.72 -4.96 9.36
CA PHE A 114 -8.96 -6.11 9.87
C PHE A 114 -9.89 -7.25 10.31
N GLU A 115 -11.11 -6.97 10.76
CA GLU A 115 -12.10 -7.97 11.14
C GLU A 115 -12.56 -8.79 9.93
N SER A 116 -12.69 -8.17 8.75
CA SER A 116 -12.95 -8.90 7.51
C SER A 116 -11.81 -9.86 7.16
N PHE A 117 -10.56 -9.44 7.36
CA PHE A 117 -9.42 -10.33 7.19
C PHE A 117 -9.45 -11.49 8.20
N VAL A 118 -9.80 -11.24 9.47
CA VAL A 118 -9.96 -12.28 10.50
C VAL A 118 -11.04 -13.28 10.08
N LYS A 119 -12.19 -12.83 9.58
CA LYS A 119 -13.27 -13.70 9.08
C LYS A 119 -12.82 -14.59 7.92
N ILE A 120 -12.02 -14.07 6.99
CA ILE A 120 -11.46 -14.85 5.88
C ILE A 120 -10.51 -15.94 6.42
N VAL A 121 -9.65 -15.60 7.37
CA VAL A 121 -8.75 -16.56 8.02
C VAL A 121 -9.55 -17.60 8.82
N GLU A 122 -10.59 -17.19 9.52
CA GLU A 122 -11.49 -18.08 10.28
C GLU A 122 -12.22 -19.07 9.36
N HIS A 123 -12.71 -18.60 8.22
CA HIS A 123 -13.46 -19.41 7.27
C HIS A 123 -12.59 -20.50 6.60
N TYR A 124 -11.41 -20.09 6.09
CA TYR A 124 -10.53 -21.01 5.35
C TYR A 124 -9.51 -21.76 6.18
N GLN A 125 -9.31 -21.40 7.44
CA GLN A 125 -8.40 -22.05 8.40
C GLN A 125 -7.03 -22.43 7.81
N PRO A 126 -6.30 -21.47 7.18
CA PRO A 126 -4.98 -21.76 6.61
C PRO A 126 -3.99 -22.21 7.70
N GLU A 127 -2.90 -22.88 7.31
CA GLU A 127 -1.81 -23.17 8.27
C GLU A 127 -1.16 -21.86 8.76
N LEU A 128 -1.08 -20.87 7.85
CA LEU A 128 -0.37 -19.62 8.07
C LEU A 128 -1.16 -18.45 7.51
N PHE A 129 -0.96 -17.28 8.12
CA PHE A 129 -1.31 -16.04 7.49
C PHE A 129 -0.22 -14.97 7.66
N VAL A 130 -0.22 -14.00 6.74
CA VAL A 130 0.59 -12.78 6.82
C VAL A 130 -0.33 -11.57 6.74
N PHE A 131 -0.31 -10.77 7.78
CA PHE A 131 -1.07 -9.53 7.86
C PHE A 131 -0.10 -8.33 7.87
N GLU A 132 -0.18 -7.48 6.82
CA GLU A 132 0.66 -6.29 6.68
C GLU A 132 -0.11 -5.05 7.05
N ASN A 133 0.56 -4.10 7.72
CA ASN A 133 -0.03 -2.80 7.99
C ASN A 133 1.01 -1.70 8.28
N VAL A 134 0.53 -0.47 8.47
CA VAL A 134 1.38 0.66 8.89
C VAL A 134 1.69 0.59 10.40
N PRO A 135 2.89 1.04 10.86
CA PRO A 135 3.24 1.04 12.29
C PRO A 135 2.24 1.80 13.18
N GLY A 136 1.53 2.79 12.61
CA GLY A 136 0.49 3.52 13.31
C GLY A 136 -0.62 2.64 13.90
N LEU A 137 -0.86 1.45 13.33
CA LEU A 137 -1.77 0.45 13.87
C LEU A 137 -1.48 0.11 15.33
N LEU A 138 -0.20 -0.02 15.69
CA LEU A 138 0.22 -0.45 17.03
C LEU A 138 -0.08 0.59 18.12
N SER A 139 -0.17 1.87 17.74
CA SER A 139 -0.48 2.97 18.67
C SER A 139 -1.91 3.49 18.55
N ALA A 140 -2.70 2.94 17.62
CA ALA A 140 -4.08 3.36 17.43
C ALA A 140 -4.98 2.85 18.56
N CYS A 141 -5.89 3.70 19.04
CA CYS A 141 -6.84 3.39 20.10
C CYS A 141 -8.19 4.04 19.81
N PRO A 142 -8.94 3.54 18.81
CA PRO A 142 -10.30 3.99 18.57
C PRO A 142 -11.21 3.43 19.67
N GLY A 143 -11.62 4.27 20.60
CA GLY A 143 -12.30 3.86 21.82
C GLY A 143 -11.32 3.56 22.97
N ASP A 144 -11.64 2.58 23.82
CA ASP A 144 -10.92 2.33 25.06
C ASP A 144 -9.83 1.25 24.98
N THR A 145 -9.85 0.45 23.91
CA THR A 145 -8.89 -0.67 23.73
C THR A 145 -7.97 -0.43 22.56
N PRO A 146 -6.64 -0.41 22.76
CA PRO A 146 -5.69 -0.28 21.64
C PRO A 146 -5.86 -1.40 20.62
N VAL A 147 -5.77 -1.05 19.33
CA VAL A 147 -6.01 -1.96 18.20
C VAL A 147 -5.12 -3.20 18.25
N ARG A 148 -3.88 -3.08 18.73
CA ARG A 148 -2.97 -4.24 18.87
C ARG A 148 -3.50 -5.35 19.79
N TYR A 149 -4.27 -4.99 20.84
CA TYR A 149 -4.92 -6.00 21.71
C TYR A 149 -6.12 -6.62 21.01
N ARG A 150 -6.94 -5.81 20.34
CA ARG A 150 -8.07 -6.32 19.55
C ARG A 150 -7.63 -7.32 18.48
N ILE A 151 -6.56 -7.01 17.76
CA ILE A 151 -5.96 -7.91 16.75
C ILE A 151 -5.50 -9.21 17.42
N TYR A 152 -4.78 -9.11 18.55
CA TYR A 152 -4.29 -10.27 19.26
C TYR A 152 -5.45 -11.17 19.71
N ASP A 153 -6.46 -10.61 20.36
CA ASP A 153 -7.60 -11.35 20.87
C ASP A 153 -8.41 -11.98 19.72
N ALA A 154 -8.62 -11.27 18.62
CA ALA A 154 -9.33 -11.76 17.45
C ALA A 154 -8.65 -12.98 16.82
N PHE A 155 -7.34 -12.96 16.61
CA PHE A 155 -6.63 -14.13 16.05
C PHE A 155 -6.50 -15.27 17.06
N LYS A 156 -6.33 -14.97 18.33
CA LYS A 156 -6.32 -16.00 19.38
C LYS A 156 -7.68 -16.73 19.51
N SER A 157 -8.79 -16.00 19.38
CA SER A 157 -10.13 -16.59 19.47
C SER A 157 -10.42 -17.58 18.34
N ILE A 158 -9.87 -17.36 17.14
CA ILE A 158 -10.02 -18.25 15.98
C ILE A 158 -8.91 -19.31 15.86
N GLY A 159 -8.08 -19.47 16.90
CA GLY A 159 -7.12 -20.57 16.99
C GLY A 159 -5.74 -20.32 16.42
N TYR A 160 -5.29 -19.06 16.30
CA TYR A 160 -3.95 -18.73 15.81
C TYR A 160 -3.04 -18.19 16.90
N ASP A 161 -1.77 -18.51 16.79
CA ASP A 161 -0.69 -17.88 17.56
C ASP A 161 -0.05 -16.76 16.76
N ILE A 162 0.02 -15.58 17.37
CA ILE A 162 0.75 -14.39 16.88
C ILE A 162 1.61 -13.83 18.00
N LEU A 163 2.51 -12.90 17.71
CA LEU A 163 3.25 -12.18 18.76
C LEU A 163 2.30 -11.46 19.72
N SER A 164 2.65 -11.45 21.00
CA SER A 164 1.89 -10.70 22.01
C SER A 164 1.82 -9.20 21.67
N PRO A 165 0.80 -8.46 22.15
CA PRO A 165 0.64 -7.04 21.87
C PRO A 165 1.86 -6.19 22.17
N ASN A 166 2.65 -6.56 23.19
CA ASN A 166 3.88 -5.83 23.55
C ASN A 166 5.07 -6.20 22.66
N GLU A 167 5.08 -7.38 22.07
CA GLU A 167 6.13 -7.86 21.15
C GLU A 167 5.90 -7.39 19.70
N LEU A 168 4.67 -7.02 19.32
CA LEU A 168 4.36 -6.56 17.96
C LEU A 168 5.21 -5.37 17.49
N LYS A 169 5.79 -4.59 18.41
CA LYS A 169 6.78 -3.56 18.07
C LYS A 169 8.03 -4.13 17.37
N ASN A 170 8.38 -5.39 17.66
CA ASN A 170 9.52 -6.08 17.06
C ASN A 170 9.19 -6.60 15.65
N ALA A 171 7.91 -6.59 15.26
CA ALA A 171 7.43 -6.95 13.93
C ALA A 171 7.39 -5.75 12.95
N VAL A 172 7.98 -4.60 13.31
CA VAL A 172 8.11 -3.44 12.44
C VAL A 172 9.39 -3.54 11.62
N TYR A 173 9.25 -3.60 10.31
CA TYR A 173 10.33 -3.72 9.36
C TYR A 173 10.41 -2.49 8.45
N CYS A 174 11.66 -2.06 8.18
CA CYS A 174 11.95 -1.00 7.22
C CYS A 174 12.41 -1.63 5.90
N SER A 175 11.81 -1.24 4.78
CA SER A 175 12.16 -1.76 3.46
C SER A 175 13.63 -1.53 3.06
N VAL A 176 14.28 -0.48 3.60
CA VAL A 176 15.72 -0.24 3.41
C VAL A 176 16.55 -1.43 3.84
N ASN A 177 16.19 -2.08 4.95
CA ASN A 177 16.90 -3.25 5.45
C ASN A 177 16.75 -4.50 4.56
N PHE A 178 15.94 -4.42 3.49
CA PHE A 178 15.72 -5.50 2.54
C PHE A 178 16.11 -5.11 1.11
N GLY A 179 17.04 -4.16 0.98
CA GLY A 179 17.58 -3.74 -0.30
C GLY A 179 16.69 -2.83 -1.13
N THR A 180 15.66 -2.24 -0.55
CA THR A 180 14.80 -1.26 -1.24
C THR A 180 15.33 0.15 -0.96
N PRO A 181 15.58 0.99 -1.99
CA PRO A 181 16.07 2.36 -1.80
C PRO A 181 14.99 3.34 -1.32
N GLN A 182 14.15 2.90 -0.41
CA GLN A 182 13.05 3.70 0.14
C GLN A 182 12.84 3.38 1.62
N ILE A 183 12.69 4.42 2.44
CA ILE A 183 12.34 4.30 3.86
C ILE A 183 10.83 4.08 3.96
N ARG A 184 10.42 2.82 4.12
CA ARG A 184 9.01 2.45 4.29
C ARG A 184 8.89 1.44 5.44
N ASN A 185 8.34 1.89 6.55
CA ASN A 185 8.13 1.05 7.71
C ASN A 185 6.76 0.36 7.62
N ARG A 186 6.75 -0.95 7.90
CA ARG A 186 5.54 -1.77 7.96
C ARG A 186 5.59 -2.74 9.12
N VAL A 187 4.46 -2.94 9.76
CA VAL A 187 4.28 -4.05 10.69
C VAL A 187 3.88 -5.28 9.88
N ILE A 188 4.60 -6.39 10.09
CA ILE A 188 4.32 -7.69 9.46
C ILE A 188 3.97 -8.67 10.56
N ILE A 189 2.70 -9.05 10.63
CA ILE A 189 2.21 -10.01 11.62
C ILE A 189 2.07 -11.36 10.94
N PHE A 190 2.86 -12.33 11.39
CA PHE A 190 2.67 -13.73 11.04
C PHE A 190 1.72 -14.38 12.04
N GLY A 191 0.80 -15.20 11.54
CA GLY A 191 -0.02 -16.07 12.36
C GLY A 191 0.17 -17.52 11.97
N VAL A 192 0.27 -18.38 12.97
CA VAL A 192 0.41 -19.84 12.84
C VAL A 192 -0.77 -20.49 13.51
N ARG A 193 -1.45 -21.43 12.81
CA ARG A 193 -2.59 -22.15 13.36
C ARG A 193 -2.12 -23.04 14.53
N LYS A 194 -2.85 -23.04 15.63
CA LYS A 194 -2.55 -23.90 16.79
C LYS A 194 -2.55 -25.37 16.37
N GLY A 195 -1.54 -26.09 16.83
CA GLY A 195 -1.34 -27.51 16.47
C GLY A 195 -0.61 -27.72 15.14
N SER A 196 -0.24 -26.66 14.41
CA SER A 196 0.63 -26.73 13.25
C SER A 196 2.05 -27.14 13.65
N GLU A 197 2.76 -27.80 12.73
CA GLU A 197 4.21 -28.07 12.87
C GLU A 197 5.09 -26.81 12.77
N PHE A 198 4.56 -25.76 12.15
CA PHE A 198 5.26 -24.48 12.01
C PHE A 198 5.33 -23.71 13.32
N LYS A 199 6.43 -23.01 13.52
CA LYS A 199 6.63 -22.18 14.71
C LYS A 199 6.72 -20.70 14.31
N LEU A 200 5.98 -19.87 15.01
CA LEU A 200 5.96 -18.43 14.78
C LEU A 200 7.37 -17.81 14.76
N LYS A 201 8.24 -18.25 15.66
CA LYS A 201 9.62 -17.78 15.78
C LYS A 201 10.42 -17.98 14.49
N ASP A 202 10.25 -19.11 13.82
CA ASP A 202 11.03 -19.47 12.63
C ASP A 202 10.78 -18.50 11.46
N PHE A 203 9.54 -17.98 11.33
CA PHE A 203 9.20 -16.98 10.32
C PHE A 203 9.89 -15.65 10.57
N TYR A 204 9.91 -15.18 11.81
CA TYR A 204 10.60 -13.93 12.15
C TYR A 204 12.11 -14.05 12.02
N GLU A 205 12.69 -15.19 12.38
CA GLU A 205 14.11 -15.49 12.16
C GLU A 205 14.45 -15.54 10.66
N ALA A 206 13.66 -16.26 9.86
CA ALA A 206 13.82 -16.33 8.41
C ALA A 206 13.74 -14.95 7.76
N LEU A 207 12.79 -14.10 8.18
CA LEU A 207 12.68 -12.73 7.69
C LEU A 207 13.89 -11.87 8.10
N ASN A 208 14.34 -11.97 9.35
CA ASN A 208 15.52 -11.25 9.82
C ASN A 208 16.80 -11.65 9.07
N ASN A 209 16.94 -12.93 8.73
CA ASN A 209 18.08 -13.43 7.96
C ASN A 209 18.10 -13.00 6.48
N ARG A 210 17.01 -12.38 6.00
CA ARG A 210 16.92 -11.80 4.65
C ARG A 210 17.31 -10.32 4.60
N LYS A 211 17.70 -9.73 5.71
CA LYS A 211 18.16 -8.33 5.72
C LYS A 211 19.43 -8.18 4.89
N SER A 212 19.49 -7.08 4.17
CA SER A 212 20.63 -6.70 3.34
C SER A 212 21.67 -5.96 4.18
N ASP A 213 22.93 -6.27 3.99
CA ASP A 213 24.05 -5.53 4.58
C ASP A 213 24.31 -4.20 3.86
N LYS A 214 23.76 -4.04 2.65
CA LYS A 214 23.91 -2.84 1.84
C LYS A 214 22.65 -1.98 1.88
N VAL A 215 22.83 -0.69 2.13
CA VAL A 215 21.80 0.34 1.96
C VAL A 215 21.84 0.86 0.53
N PHE A 216 20.75 0.67 -0.20
CA PHE A 216 20.58 1.23 -1.54
C PHE A 216 20.00 2.64 -1.47
N THR A 217 20.38 3.49 -2.44
CA THR A 217 20.07 4.90 -2.48
C THR A 217 19.17 5.25 -3.68
N VAL A 218 18.68 6.48 -3.72
CA VAL A 218 17.99 7.03 -4.89
C VAL A 218 18.87 6.91 -6.14
N LYS A 219 20.17 7.13 -6.01
CA LYS A 219 21.14 7.01 -7.12
C LYS A 219 21.23 5.59 -7.67
N ASP A 220 21.21 4.57 -6.80
CA ASP A 220 21.21 3.17 -7.24
C ASP A 220 19.93 2.84 -8.05
N ALA A 221 18.78 3.43 -7.68
CA ALA A 221 17.50 3.16 -8.35
C ALA A 221 17.27 4.00 -9.61
N LEU A 222 17.62 5.28 -9.58
CA LEU A 222 17.22 6.25 -10.61
C LEU A 222 18.43 6.83 -11.39
N GLY A 223 19.66 6.51 -11.00
CA GLY A 223 20.86 7.14 -11.57
C GLY A 223 21.04 6.89 -13.08
N SER A 224 20.54 5.76 -13.58
CA SER A 224 20.56 5.41 -15.02
C SER A 224 19.33 5.89 -15.79
N MET A 225 18.32 6.45 -15.12
CA MET A 225 17.11 6.94 -15.78
C MET A 225 17.42 8.22 -16.57
N PRO A 226 16.84 8.39 -17.79
CA PRO A 226 16.94 9.62 -18.54
C PRO A 226 16.42 10.81 -17.71
N LYS A 227 17.10 11.94 -17.84
CA LYS A 227 16.77 13.14 -17.06
C LYS A 227 15.83 14.03 -17.85
N PHE A 228 15.08 14.86 -17.13
CA PHE A 228 14.28 15.94 -17.68
C PHE A 228 14.92 17.29 -17.33
N ARG A 229 14.70 18.27 -18.22
CA ARG A 229 14.96 19.68 -17.90
C ARG A 229 13.69 20.50 -18.05
N PRO A 230 13.50 21.55 -17.25
CA PRO A 230 12.37 22.44 -17.41
C PRO A 230 12.48 23.20 -18.72
N LEU A 231 11.34 23.43 -19.35
CA LEU A 231 11.19 24.33 -20.47
C LEU A 231 11.08 25.78 -19.97
N ASP A 232 11.59 26.75 -20.72
CA ASP A 232 11.44 28.19 -20.42
C ASP A 232 9.97 28.58 -20.30
N LYS A 233 9.13 28.01 -21.17
CA LYS A 233 7.68 28.16 -21.11
C LYS A 233 7.02 26.81 -21.38
N PRO A 234 5.94 26.49 -20.64
CA PRO A 234 5.15 25.31 -20.94
C PRO A 234 4.60 25.34 -22.37
N ILE A 235 4.58 24.19 -23.02
CA ILE A 235 4.00 23.98 -24.33
C ILE A 235 2.76 23.14 -24.26
N LYS A 236 1.82 23.33 -25.19
CA LYS A 236 0.60 22.52 -25.29
C LYS A 236 0.87 21.31 -26.18
N VAL A 237 0.65 20.11 -25.66
CA VAL A 237 0.76 18.85 -26.41
C VAL A 237 -0.57 18.10 -26.30
N GLY A 238 -1.30 18.02 -27.40
CA GLY A 238 -2.66 17.45 -27.39
C GLY A 238 -3.60 18.23 -26.45
N ARG A 239 -4.19 17.51 -25.48
CA ARG A 239 -5.09 18.11 -24.47
C ARG A 239 -4.38 18.59 -23.21
N GLY A 240 -3.08 18.29 -23.05
CA GLY A 240 -2.29 18.61 -21.86
C GLY A 240 -1.27 19.71 -22.06
N ASN A 241 -0.69 20.20 -20.97
CA ASN A 241 0.47 21.05 -20.96
C ASN A 241 1.70 20.23 -20.55
N VAL A 242 2.85 20.54 -21.18
CA VAL A 242 4.16 19.94 -20.87
C VAL A 242 5.08 21.06 -20.41
N SER A 243 5.73 20.84 -19.28
CA SER A 243 6.64 21.83 -18.66
C SER A 243 8.10 21.39 -18.67
N HIS A 244 8.39 20.17 -19.11
CA HIS A 244 9.74 19.60 -19.13
C HIS A 244 9.95 18.82 -20.41
N GLU A 245 11.18 18.75 -20.86
CA GLU A 245 11.60 17.89 -21.96
C GLU A 245 12.64 16.87 -21.50
N LEU A 246 12.65 15.73 -22.17
CA LEU A 246 13.63 14.68 -21.95
C LEU A 246 15.00 15.09 -22.46
N ILE A 247 16.05 14.81 -21.70
CA ILE A 247 17.43 15.01 -22.12
C ILE A 247 17.94 13.74 -22.77
N GLY A 248 18.28 13.81 -24.07
CA GLY A 248 18.75 12.68 -24.88
C GLY A 248 17.63 11.89 -25.56
N ASP A 249 18.00 10.82 -26.24
CA ASP A 249 17.12 10.09 -27.16
C ASP A 249 16.58 8.78 -26.59
N VAL A 250 16.91 8.45 -25.33
CA VAL A 250 16.47 7.20 -24.70
C VAL A 250 15.06 7.33 -24.19
N HIS A 251 14.12 6.68 -24.85
CA HIS A 251 12.72 6.62 -24.44
C HIS A 251 12.46 5.39 -23.55
N ILE A 252 11.92 5.64 -22.36
CA ILE A 252 11.41 4.58 -21.46
C ILE A 252 9.89 4.75 -21.37
N PRO A 253 9.12 3.69 -21.67
CA PRO A 253 7.66 3.75 -21.56
C PRO A 253 7.21 4.25 -20.18
N LEU A 254 6.22 5.13 -20.15
CA LEU A 254 5.67 5.76 -18.94
C LEU A 254 6.63 6.64 -18.15
N HIS A 255 7.87 6.84 -18.60
CA HIS A 255 8.79 7.82 -18.03
C HIS A 255 8.49 9.20 -18.61
N ILE A 256 7.49 9.85 -18.05
CA ILE A 256 6.96 11.14 -18.53
C ILE A 256 7.01 12.15 -17.39
N ALA A 257 7.58 13.32 -17.66
CA ALA A 257 7.57 14.40 -16.69
C ALA A 257 6.14 14.90 -16.46
N ARG A 258 5.78 15.04 -15.19
CA ARG A 258 4.52 15.66 -14.81
C ARG A 258 4.56 17.15 -15.13
N TYR A 259 3.42 17.72 -15.53
CA TYR A 259 3.30 19.16 -15.66
C TYR A 259 3.46 19.86 -14.31
N HIS A 260 4.34 20.86 -14.27
CA HIS A 260 4.48 21.81 -13.17
C HIS A 260 4.29 23.23 -13.69
N SER A 261 3.63 24.06 -12.92
CA SER A 261 3.50 25.48 -13.25
C SER A 261 4.88 26.18 -13.20
N PRO A 262 5.09 27.28 -13.92
CA PRO A 262 6.34 28.04 -13.82
C PRO A 262 6.69 28.46 -12.38
N ARG A 263 5.66 28.74 -11.56
CA ARG A 263 5.83 29.00 -10.13
C ARG A 263 6.42 27.79 -9.41
N ASP A 264 5.87 26.61 -9.65
CA ASP A 264 6.32 25.40 -8.96
C ASP A 264 7.74 24.99 -9.38
N VAL A 265 8.07 25.14 -10.66
CA VAL A 265 9.45 24.93 -11.17
C VAL A 265 10.43 25.85 -10.43
N LYS A 266 10.10 27.14 -10.29
CA LYS A 266 10.92 28.08 -9.52
C LYS A 266 11.04 27.70 -8.05
N VAL A 267 9.95 27.23 -7.44
CA VAL A 267 9.98 26.75 -6.05
C VAL A 267 10.94 25.59 -5.90
N PHE A 268 10.90 24.60 -6.81
CA PHE A 268 11.77 23.44 -6.74
C PHE A 268 13.25 23.81 -6.93
N GLU A 269 13.55 24.71 -7.88
CA GLU A 269 14.90 25.23 -8.09
C GLU A 269 15.44 25.92 -6.83
N GLU A 270 14.66 26.83 -6.24
CA GLU A 270 15.07 27.53 -5.03
C GLU A 270 15.13 26.57 -3.83
N TRP A 271 14.24 25.57 -3.74
CA TRP A 271 14.26 24.56 -2.66
C TRP A 271 15.58 23.78 -2.64
N ILE A 272 16.06 23.38 -3.84
CA ILE A 272 17.31 22.67 -4.00
C ILE A 272 18.51 23.58 -3.76
N SER A 273 18.55 24.75 -4.42
CA SER A 273 19.70 25.67 -4.35
C SER A 273 19.92 26.23 -2.93
N LYS A 274 18.84 26.42 -2.17
CA LYS A 274 18.90 26.88 -0.77
C LYS A 274 19.02 25.74 0.25
N ASN A 275 19.15 24.50 -0.22
CA ASN A 275 19.24 23.29 0.63
C ASN A 275 18.10 23.19 1.67
N MET A 276 16.88 23.51 1.26
CA MET A 276 15.71 23.61 2.13
C MET A 276 15.32 22.28 2.81
N ASN A 277 15.79 21.14 2.33
CA ASN A 277 15.60 19.86 3.01
C ASN A 277 16.18 19.85 4.42
N HIS A 278 17.25 20.61 4.67
CA HIS A 278 17.99 20.68 5.93
C HIS A 278 17.61 21.92 6.77
N ALA A 279 16.72 22.77 6.25
CA ALA A 279 16.16 23.90 7.01
C ALA A 279 15.18 23.40 8.09
N THR A 280 14.94 24.21 9.10
CA THR A 280 13.97 23.92 10.16
C THR A 280 12.55 23.80 9.60
N THR A 281 11.66 23.17 10.35
CA THR A 281 10.24 23.08 9.95
C THR A 281 9.62 24.45 9.76
N GLU A 282 9.95 25.40 10.66
CA GLU A 282 9.44 26.77 10.59
C GLU A 282 9.92 27.49 9.33
N GLU A 283 11.21 27.42 9.01
CA GLU A 283 11.77 28.01 7.79
C GLU A 283 11.12 27.45 6.53
N ARG A 284 10.91 26.14 6.45
CA ARG A 284 10.24 25.49 5.32
C ARG A 284 8.78 25.92 5.17
N LEU A 285 8.03 26.02 6.25
CA LEU A 285 6.64 26.50 6.24
C LEU A 285 6.55 27.98 5.88
N ASN A 286 7.43 28.82 6.41
CA ASN A 286 7.51 30.26 6.08
C ASN A 286 7.88 30.46 4.62
N TYR A 287 8.84 29.70 4.10
CA TYR A 287 9.20 29.72 2.69
C TYR A 287 8.02 29.34 1.77
N TYR A 288 7.32 28.24 2.09
CA TYR A 288 6.12 27.83 1.37
C TYR A 288 5.07 28.93 1.34
N THR A 289 4.75 29.48 2.51
CA THR A 289 3.76 30.57 2.66
C THR A 289 4.16 31.82 1.84
N LYS A 290 5.44 32.20 1.89
CA LYS A 290 5.98 33.36 1.15
C LYS A 290 5.79 33.22 -0.35
N ILE A 291 6.03 32.04 -0.91
CA ILE A 291 5.99 31.81 -2.36
C ILE A 291 4.57 31.56 -2.88
N THR A 292 3.77 30.79 -2.13
CA THR A 292 2.44 30.38 -2.60
C THR A 292 1.33 31.31 -2.15
N GLY A 293 1.55 32.14 -1.12
CA GLY A 293 0.52 32.91 -0.45
C GLY A 293 -0.41 32.04 0.43
N ILE A 294 -0.15 30.73 0.54
CA ILE A 294 -1.00 29.77 1.27
C ILE A 294 -0.30 29.34 2.55
N LYS A 295 -0.93 29.56 3.69
CA LYS A 295 -0.44 29.05 4.97
C LYS A 295 -0.63 27.54 5.06
N SER A 296 0.40 26.81 5.46
CA SER A 296 0.35 25.38 5.70
C SER A 296 0.93 25.04 7.07
N ASN A 297 0.34 24.05 7.72
CA ASN A 297 0.87 23.47 8.96
C ASN A 297 1.74 22.23 8.69
N HIS A 298 1.88 21.82 7.42
CA HIS A 298 2.65 20.67 7.01
C HIS A 298 3.63 21.01 5.89
N ILE A 299 4.81 20.42 5.94
CA ILE A 299 5.82 20.56 4.88
C ILE A 299 5.28 19.93 3.60
N LYS A 300 5.21 20.72 2.51
CA LYS A 300 4.64 20.32 1.23
C LYS A 300 5.69 19.77 0.25
N TYR A 301 6.93 20.26 0.32
CA TYR A 301 7.98 19.90 -0.61
C TYR A 301 9.13 19.18 0.06
N ARG A 302 9.71 18.23 -0.67
CA ARG A 302 10.93 17.52 -0.27
C ARG A 302 11.67 17.09 -1.56
N ALA A 303 12.90 17.53 -1.72
CA ALA A 303 13.76 17.03 -2.78
C ALA A 303 14.31 15.64 -2.41
N LEU A 304 14.44 14.75 -3.38
CA LEU A 304 15.17 13.50 -3.21
C LEU A 304 16.66 13.79 -3.10
N GLU A 305 17.35 13.05 -2.25
CA GLU A 305 18.81 13.12 -2.08
C GLU A 305 19.45 11.88 -2.72
N TRP A 306 20.34 12.10 -3.67
CA TRP A 306 20.90 11.02 -4.50
C TRP A 306 21.59 9.92 -3.68
N ASP A 307 22.30 10.28 -2.61
CA ASP A 307 23.11 9.38 -1.80
C ASP A 307 22.36 8.83 -0.56
N LYS A 308 21.02 9.01 -0.53
CA LYS A 308 20.16 8.49 0.54
C LYS A 308 19.02 7.67 -0.04
N PRO A 309 18.42 6.75 0.76
CA PRO A 309 17.14 6.16 0.42
C PRO A 309 16.05 7.23 0.33
N SER A 310 15.09 7.07 -0.58
CA SER A 310 13.96 7.98 -0.67
C SER A 310 13.07 7.91 0.57
N PRO A 311 12.36 8.98 0.94
CA PRO A 311 11.23 8.86 1.86
C PRO A 311 10.13 7.98 1.25
N THR A 312 9.14 7.59 2.06
CA THR A 312 7.99 6.83 1.56
C THR A 312 7.29 7.60 0.45
N VAL A 313 7.16 6.97 -0.73
CA VAL A 313 6.32 7.49 -1.82
C VAL A 313 4.86 7.28 -1.42
N VAL A 314 4.09 8.36 -1.40
CA VAL A 314 2.67 8.36 -1.03
C VAL A 314 1.79 8.22 -2.26
N SER A 315 0.61 7.62 -2.11
CA SER A 315 -0.33 7.36 -3.21
C SER A 315 -0.96 8.64 -3.80
N HIS A 316 -0.93 9.74 -3.07
CA HIS A 316 -1.59 11.00 -3.46
C HIS A 316 -0.72 11.94 -4.32
N LEU A 317 0.44 11.51 -4.77
CA LEU A 317 1.33 12.34 -5.62
C LEU A 317 0.63 12.89 -6.89
N TYR A 318 -0.45 12.27 -7.33
CA TYR A 318 -1.24 12.78 -8.44
C TYR A 318 -1.91 14.13 -8.13
N LYS A 319 -2.32 14.37 -6.88
CA LYS A 319 -3.01 15.60 -6.45
C LYS A 319 -2.10 16.60 -5.74
N ASP A 320 -1.08 16.13 -5.05
CA ASP A 320 -0.37 16.90 -4.03
C ASP A 320 1.09 17.23 -4.37
N GLY A 321 1.62 16.74 -5.52
CA GLY A 321 3.03 16.98 -5.71
C GLY A 321 3.52 17.11 -7.09
#